data_2c13f76ff2f78b18d9928678cdc15162
#
_entry.id   2c13f76ff2f78b18d9928678cdc15162
#
_cell.length_a   1.000
_cell.length_b   1.000
_cell.length_c   1.000
_cell.angle_alpha   90.00
_cell.angle_beta   90.00
_cell.angle_gamma   90.00
#
_symmetry.space_group_name_H-M   'P 1'
#
loop_
_entity.id
_entity.type
_entity.pdbx_description
1 polymer ?
#
loop_
_entity_poly.entity_id
_entity_poly.type
_entity_poly.pdbx_seq_one_letter_code
_entity_poly.pdbx_strand_id
1 'polypeptide(L)'
;MLLHHNKEDFEQIVQATADDLGLGSFQVEKDYYVSLFLKELQKMDNNIQIVFKGGTSLSKCYDVIDRFSEDIDLSVKFNTEKITTSERRKLKTSIIEIIELLGMSFINPEEVRSRRDHNQYNVGYNNIFESDGNTVPYIIVETIVAYRPYPIREMEISNYITKYLKENSRTDLIKKYELSPFVMPIQTMERTFIDKLFAICDYHLEKEYNRYSR
;
A
#
# COMPACT_ATOMS: atom_id res chain seq x y z
N MET A 1 -14.96 -8.21 13.48
CA MET A 1 -14.48 -9.41 12.73
C MET A 1 -14.09 -8.96 11.32
N LEU A 2 -12.94 -9.36 10.79
CA LEU A 2 -12.52 -9.00 9.44
C LEU A 2 -13.37 -9.72 8.37
N LEU A 3 -13.64 -9.03 7.26
CA LEU A 3 -14.56 -9.52 6.22
C LEU A 3 -14.11 -10.86 5.62
N HIS A 4 -12.82 -11.02 5.33
CA HIS A 4 -12.26 -12.25 4.74
C HIS A 4 -12.33 -13.49 5.67
N HIS A 5 -12.67 -13.31 6.96
CA HIS A 5 -12.95 -14.44 7.86
C HIS A 5 -14.34 -15.05 7.61
N ASN A 6 -15.23 -14.37 6.92
CA ASN A 6 -16.48 -14.91 6.42
C ASN A 6 -16.39 -15.05 4.90
N LYS A 7 -15.99 -16.24 4.45
CA LYS A 7 -15.69 -16.50 3.04
C LYS A 7 -16.87 -16.19 2.11
N GLU A 8 -18.09 -16.59 2.51
CA GLU A 8 -19.29 -16.38 1.69
C GLU A 8 -19.61 -14.90 1.53
N ASP A 9 -19.68 -14.14 2.63
CA ASP A 9 -19.91 -12.69 2.56
C ASP A 9 -18.78 -11.98 1.80
N PHE A 10 -17.53 -12.45 1.94
CA PHE A 10 -16.39 -11.86 1.25
C PHE A 10 -16.49 -12.03 -0.27
N GLU A 11 -16.74 -13.27 -0.73
CA GLU A 11 -16.91 -13.56 -2.17
C GLU A 11 -18.07 -12.74 -2.78
N GLN A 12 -19.22 -12.72 -2.11
CA GLN A 12 -20.40 -12.00 -2.58
C GLN A 12 -20.17 -10.49 -2.65
N ILE A 13 -19.60 -9.89 -1.61
CA ILE A 13 -19.39 -8.43 -1.55
C ILE A 13 -18.30 -8.00 -2.53
N VAL A 14 -17.20 -8.77 -2.67
CA VAL A 14 -16.15 -8.49 -3.65
C VAL A 14 -16.72 -8.54 -5.07
N GLN A 15 -17.49 -9.60 -5.41
CA GLN A 15 -18.08 -9.73 -6.74
C GLN A 15 -19.07 -8.59 -7.03
N ALA A 16 -19.98 -8.29 -6.10
CA ALA A 16 -20.94 -7.20 -6.28
C ALA A 16 -20.26 -5.83 -6.44
N THR A 17 -19.16 -5.59 -5.69
CA THR A 17 -18.36 -4.38 -5.83
C THR A 17 -17.66 -4.31 -7.18
N ALA A 18 -17.11 -5.43 -7.65
CA ALA A 18 -16.43 -5.52 -8.94
C ALA A 18 -17.39 -5.24 -10.10
N ASP A 19 -18.58 -5.86 -10.07
CA ASP A 19 -19.62 -5.67 -11.09
C ASP A 19 -20.12 -4.21 -11.15
N ASP A 20 -20.31 -3.58 -9.99
CA ASP A 20 -20.77 -2.18 -9.88
C ASP A 20 -19.73 -1.17 -10.41
N LEU A 21 -18.45 -1.41 -10.13
CA LEU A 21 -17.35 -0.52 -10.53
C LEU A 21 -16.73 -0.87 -11.89
N GLY A 22 -17.13 -1.96 -12.52
CA GLY A 22 -16.52 -2.44 -13.77
C GLY A 22 -15.05 -2.88 -13.60
N LEU A 23 -14.69 -3.41 -12.43
CA LEU A 23 -13.36 -3.90 -12.08
C LEU A 23 -13.30 -5.43 -12.08
N GLY A 24 -12.09 -5.98 -12.12
CA GLY A 24 -11.89 -7.40 -11.85
C GLY A 24 -12.05 -7.72 -10.35
N SER A 25 -12.67 -8.85 -10.00
CA SER A 25 -12.87 -9.26 -8.60
C SER A 25 -11.54 -9.37 -7.84
N PHE A 26 -10.47 -9.86 -8.50
CA PHE A 26 -9.12 -9.90 -7.92
C PHE A 26 -8.56 -8.50 -7.62
N GLN A 27 -8.93 -7.46 -8.37
CA GLN A 27 -8.52 -6.07 -8.10
C GLN A 27 -9.20 -5.55 -6.84
N VAL A 28 -10.49 -5.81 -6.68
CA VAL A 28 -11.26 -5.43 -5.48
C VAL A 28 -10.75 -6.20 -4.26
N GLU A 29 -10.49 -7.50 -4.39
CA GLU A 29 -9.88 -8.32 -3.34
C GLU A 29 -8.52 -7.76 -2.91
N LYS A 30 -7.64 -7.47 -3.86
CA LYS A 30 -6.31 -6.93 -3.58
C LYS A 30 -6.38 -5.55 -2.93
N ASP A 31 -7.26 -4.68 -3.42
CA ASP A 31 -7.51 -3.35 -2.82
C ASP A 31 -7.97 -3.44 -1.36
N TYR A 32 -8.80 -4.43 -1.03
CA TYR A 32 -9.20 -4.73 0.34
C TYR A 32 -7.99 -5.08 1.21
N TYR A 33 -7.12 -6.00 0.78
CA TYR A 33 -5.95 -6.42 1.56
C TYR A 33 -4.89 -5.31 1.66
N VAL A 34 -4.68 -4.51 0.62
CA VAL A 34 -3.84 -3.31 0.66
C VAL A 34 -4.33 -2.33 1.72
N SER A 35 -5.63 -2.05 1.73
CA SER A 35 -6.24 -1.14 2.72
C SER A 35 -6.21 -1.69 4.14
N LEU A 36 -6.40 -3.00 4.30
CA LEU A 36 -6.30 -3.68 5.58
C LEU A 36 -4.88 -3.59 6.15
N PHE A 37 -3.87 -3.84 5.32
CA PHE A 37 -2.46 -3.71 5.70
C PHE A 37 -2.12 -2.30 6.17
N LEU A 38 -2.51 -1.27 5.40
CA LEU A 38 -2.28 0.13 5.75
C LEU A 38 -3.02 0.53 7.03
N LYS A 39 -4.23 0.03 7.25
CA LYS A 39 -5.03 0.29 8.46
C LYS A 39 -4.37 -0.27 9.72
N GLU A 40 -3.86 -1.48 9.67
CA GLU A 40 -3.16 -2.06 10.80
C GLU A 40 -1.80 -1.38 11.03
N LEU A 41 -1.10 -1.02 9.95
CA LEU A 41 0.15 -0.29 10.03
C LEU A 41 -0.01 1.09 10.71
N GLN A 42 -1.10 1.81 10.41
CA GLN A 42 -1.41 3.10 11.03
C GLN A 42 -1.69 2.99 12.53
N LYS A 43 -2.21 1.87 13.03
CA LYS A 43 -2.50 1.64 14.45
C LYS A 43 -1.26 1.37 15.30
N MET A 44 -0.12 1.04 14.67
CA MET A 44 1.08 0.66 15.41
C MET A 44 1.71 1.85 16.15
N ASP A 45 1.85 1.73 17.45
CA ASP A 45 2.60 2.68 18.28
C ASP A 45 4.08 2.27 18.39
N ASN A 46 4.86 2.63 17.39
CA ASN A 46 6.29 2.29 17.30
C ASN A 46 7.22 3.50 17.40
N ASN A 47 6.69 4.67 17.79
CA ASN A 47 7.41 5.95 17.88
C ASN A 47 8.11 6.38 16.57
N ILE A 48 7.60 5.94 15.42
CA ILE A 48 7.96 6.45 14.10
C ILE A 48 6.70 6.87 13.35
N GLN A 49 6.78 7.94 12.58
CA GLN A 49 5.66 8.35 11.72
C GLN A 49 5.87 7.76 10.33
N ILE A 50 5.11 6.71 10.00
CA ILE A 50 5.13 6.09 8.68
C ILE A 50 4.30 6.95 7.73
N VAL A 51 4.79 7.14 6.51
CA VAL A 51 4.17 7.98 5.48
C VAL A 51 3.90 7.11 4.26
N PHE A 52 2.65 7.05 3.85
CA PHE A 52 2.23 6.41 2.61
C PHE A 52 2.43 7.36 1.43
N LYS A 53 2.92 6.86 0.31
CA LYS A 53 3.25 7.65 -0.88
C LYS A 53 3.03 6.86 -2.16
N GLY A 54 3.56 7.35 -3.28
CA GLY A 54 3.57 6.65 -4.56
C GLY A 54 2.24 6.65 -5.30
N GLY A 55 2.15 5.80 -6.33
CA GLY A 55 0.99 5.73 -7.22
C GLY A 55 -0.30 5.35 -6.51
N THR A 56 -0.24 4.37 -5.61
CA THR A 56 -1.42 3.90 -4.87
C THR A 56 -1.96 4.95 -3.90
N SER A 57 -1.12 5.82 -3.34
CA SER A 57 -1.60 6.95 -2.56
C SER A 57 -2.33 7.98 -3.42
N LEU A 58 -1.92 8.17 -4.68
CA LEU A 58 -2.61 9.08 -5.60
C LEU A 58 -4.00 8.57 -5.99
N SER A 59 -4.15 7.27 -6.23
CA SER A 59 -5.46 6.68 -6.54
C SER A 59 -6.38 6.62 -5.32
N LYS A 60 -5.86 6.22 -4.15
CA LYS A 60 -6.69 6.04 -2.94
C LYS A 60 -7.09 7.34 -2.23
N CYS A 61 -6.25 8.38 -2.30
CA CYS A 61 -6.41 9.60 -1.50
C CYS A 61 -6.74 10.84 -2.32
N TYR A 62 -6.27 10.90 -3.57
CA TYR A 62 -6.44 12.09 -4.42
C TYR A 62 -7.41 11.88 -5.58
N ASP A 63 -7.75 10.64 -5.91
CA ASP A 63 -8.64 10.27 -7.03
C ASP A 63 -8.21 10.88 -8.38
N VAL A 64 -6.89 10.98 -8.60
CA VAL A 64 -6.29 11.62 -9.80
C VAL A 64 -5.68 10.64 -10.78
N ILE A 65 -5.72 9.34 -10.49
CA ILE A 65 -5.21 8.28 -11.35
C ILE A 65 -6.34 7.30 -11.65
N ASP A 66 -6.73 7.25 -12.92
CA ASP A 66 -7.75 6.34 -13.44
C ASP A 66 -7.13 5.01 -13.92
N ARG A 67 -6.38 4.36 -13.02
CA ARG A 67 -5.86 3.02 -13.22
C ARG A 67 -5.72 2.29 -11.89
N PHE A 68 -5.84 0.98 -11.92
CA PHE A 68 -5.54 0.16 -10.75
C PHE A 68 -4.07 0.33 -10.35
N SER A 69 -3.83 0.53 -9.06
CA SER A 69 -2.50 0.63 -8.46
C SER A 69 -2.47 -0.21 -7.18
N GLU A 70 -1.46 -1.05 -7.05
CA GLU A 70 -1.46 -2.18 -6.11
C GLU A 70 -0.28 -2.22 -5.15
N ASP A 71 0.77 -1.40 -5.40
CA ASP A 71 1.97 -1.37 -4.58
C ASP A 71 1.80 -0.42 -3.40
N ILE A 72 2.30 -0.80 -2.24
CA ILE A 72 2.31 0.04 -1.03
C ILE A 72 3.70 0.67 -0.91
N ASP A 73 3.83 1.92 -1.31
CA ASP A 73 5.07 2.69 -1.13
C ASP A 73 5.08 3.38 0.25
N LEU A 74 6.05 3.06 1.09
CA LEU A 74 6.19 3.61 2.44
C LEU A 74 7.50 4.36 2.64
N SER A 75 7.46 5.36 3.49
CA SER A 75 8.63 6.04 4.02
C SER A 75 8.42 6.35 5.51
N VAL A 76 9.42 6.97 6.15
CA VAL A 76 9.33 7.43 7.53
C VAL A 76 9.61 8.93 7.56
N LYS A 77 8.84 9.68 8.33
CA LYS A 77 9.17 11.06 8.65
C LYS A 77 10.34 11.09 9.62
N PHE A 78 11.42 11.72 9.23
CA PHE A 78 12.59 11.96 10.07
C PHE A 78 13.04 13.43 9.99
N ASN A 79 13.59 13.96 11.08
CA ASN A 79 13.95 15.37 11.22
C ASN A 79 15.46 15.63 11.02
N THR A 80 16.28 14.59 10.99
CA THR A 80 17.72 14.61 10.76
C THR A 80 18.04 14.62 9.26
N GLU A 81 19.29 14.80 8.85
CA GLU A 81 19.69 14.69 7.43
C GLU A 81 19.41 13.30 6.86
N LYS A 82 19.59 12.26 7.70
CA LYS A 82 19.37 10.85 7.32
C LYS A 82 18.55 10.15 8.39
N ILE A 83 17.78 9.19 7.97
CA ILE A 83 17.09 8.27 8.87
C ILE A 83 18.10 7.47 9.72
N THR A 84 17.82 7.29 10.98
CA THR A 84 18.67 6.50 11.89
C THR A 84 18.52 4.99 11.66
N THR A 85 19.53 4.22 12.09
CA THR A 85 19.47 2.75 12.02
C THR A 85 18.33 2.20 12.89
N SER A 86 18.01 2.87 14.01
CA SER A 86 16.90 2.50 14.88
C SER A 86 15.56 2.65 14.17
N GLU A 87 15.32 3.78 13.51
CA GLU A 87 14.07 4.04 12.76
C GLU A 87 13.91 3.04 11.58
N ARG A 88 14.98 2.74 10.85
CA ARG A 88 14.97 1.69 9.79
C ARG A 88 14.59 0.32 10.33
N ARG A 89 15.14 -0.04 11.49
CA ARG A 89 14.82 -1.32 12.16
C ARG A 89 13.36 -1.35 12.60
N LYS A 90 12.88 -0.28 13.21
CA LYS A 90 11.47 -0.16 13.63
C LYS A 90 10.52 -0.31 12.43
N LEU A 91 10.78 0.40 11.32
CA LEU A 91 9.97 0.27 10.10
C LEU A 91 9.92 -1.19 9.61
N LYS A 92 11.08 -1.85 9.50
CA LYS A 92 11.12 -3.27 9.10
C LYS A 92 10.34 -4.15 10.07
N THR A 93 10.53 -3.97 11.38
CA THR A 93 9.84 -4.75 12.41
C THR A 93 8.34 -4.56 12.34
N SER A 94 7.87 -3.30 12.19
CA SER A 94 6.43 -2.99 12.04
C SER A 94 5.81 -3.72 10.86
N ILE A 95 6.49 -3.72 9.71
CA ILE A 95 5.97 -4.42 8.51
C ILE A 95 5.85 -5.92 8.77
N ILE A 96 6.86 -6.54 9.37
CA ILE A 96 6.85 -7.98 9.68
C ILE A 96 5.75 -8.31 10.70
N GLU A 97 5.61 -7.52 11.75
CA GLU A 97 4.56 -7.70 12.77
C GLU A 97 3.15 -7.59 12.16
N ILE A 98 2.93 -6.71 11.19
CA ILE A 98 1.64 -6.63 10.47
C ILE A 98 1.41 -7.87 9.60
N ILE A 99 2.42 -8.36 8.91
CA ILE A 99 2.31 -9.60 8.11
C ILE A 99 1.87 -10.76 9.01
N GLU A 100 2.49 -10.91 10.19
CA GLU A 100 2.17 -11.93 11.17
C GLU A 100 0.78 -11.73 11.79
N LEU A 101 0.44 -10.49 12.20
CA LEU A 101 -0.84 -10.12 12.79
C LEU A 101 -2.03 -10.46 11.86
N LEU A 102 -1.85 -10.23 10.56
CA LEU A 102 -2.89 -10.49 9.55
C LEU A 102 -2.89 -11.94 9.04
N GLY A 103 -2.01 -12.80 9.55
CA GLY A 103 -1.87 -14.20 9.10
C GLY A 103 -1.42 -14.30 7.64
N MET A 104 -0.75 -13.28 7.13
CA MET A 104 -0.19 -13.23 5.78
C MET A 104 1.17 -13.94 5.71
N SER A 105 1.64 -14.29 4.52
CA SER A 105 2.94 -14.93 4.32
C SER A 105 3.98 -13.92 3.84
N PHE A 106 5.19 -13.95 4.42
CA PHE A 106 6.31 -13.16 3.95
C PHE A 106 7.13 -13.98 2.94
N ILE A 107 7.00 -13.66 1.64
CA ILE A 107 7.50 -14.50 0.54
C ILE A 107 9.03 -14.41 0.39
N ASN A 108 9.61 -13.20 0.57
CA ASN A 108 11.04 -12.94 0.29
C ASN A 108 11.85 -12.43 1.52
N PRO A 109 11.81 -13.08 2.69
CA PRO A 109 12.45 -12.58 3.92
C PRO A 109 13.97 -12.43 3.81
N GLU A 110 14.63 -13.25 2.98
CA GLU A 110 16.08 -13.23 2.77
C GLU A 110 16.56 -11.96 2.03
N GLU A 111 15.70 -11.33 1.25
CA GLU A 111 16.05 -10.19 0.42
C GLU A 111 16.01 -8.87 1.19
N VAL A 112 15.30 -8.82 2.31
CA VAL A 112 15.06 -7.59 3.08
C VAL A 112 16.15 -7.34 4.11
N ARG A 113 16.76 -6.15 4.08
CA ARG A 113 17.83 -5.73 5.00
C ARG A 113 17.59 -4.35 5.59
N SER A 114 17.58 -4.22 6.91
CA SER A 114 17.32 -2.93 7.61
C SER A 114 18.31 -1.81 7.24
N ARG A 115 19.51 -2.14 6.79
CA ARG A 115 20.53 -1.15 6.41
C ARG A 115 20.35 -0.54 5.02
N ARG A 116 19.46 -1.11 4.18
CA ARG A 116 19.19 -0.61 2.83
C ARG A 116 18.26 0.59 2.89
N ASP A 117 18.42 1.52 1.95
CA ASP A 117 17.52 2.65 1.76
C ASP A 117 16.23 2.25 1.03
N HIS A 118 16.26 1.16 0.28
CA HIS A 118 15.13 0.57 -0.41
C HIS A 118 15.02 -0.92 -0.07
N ASN A 119 13.83 -1.35 0.31
CA ASN A 119 13.47 -2.76 0.45
C ASN A 119 12.09 -2.99 -0.17
N GLN A 120 11.92 -4.18 -0.74
CA GLN A 120 10.64 -4.69 -1.22
C GLN A 120 10.26 -5.92 -0.40
N TYR A 121 9.04 -5.92 0.13
CA TYR A 121 8.43 -7.03 0.85
C TYR A 121 7.30 -7.59 0.00
N ASN A 122 7.40 -8.85 -0.39
CA ASN A 122 6.35 -9.58 -1.09
C ASN A 122 5.49 -10.28 -0.04
N VAL A 123 4.22 -9.86 0.06
CA VAL A 123 3.30 -10.27 1.12
C VAL A 123 2.15 -11.04 0.51
N GLY A 124 2.15 -12.37 0.72
CA GLY A 124 1.09 -13.25 0.24
C GLY A 124 -0.12 -13.24 1.17
N TYR A 125 -1.29 -13.23 0.59
CA TYR A 125 -2.58 -13.38 1.27
C TYR A 125 -3.36 -14.56 0.68
N ASN A 126 -4.44 -14.96 1.32
CA ASN A 126 -5.26 -16.07 0.82
C ASN A 126 -6.19 -15.59 -0.31
N ASN A 127 -5.71 -15.71 -1.56
CA ASN A 127 -6.46 -15.32 -2.75
C ASN A 127 -7.68 -16.24 -2.95
N ILE A 128 -8.84 -15.65 -3.21
CA ILE A 128 -10.06 -16.35 -3.61
C ILE A 128 -10.29 -16.22 -5.12
N PHE A 129 -9.92 -15.04 -5.67
CA PHE A 129 -10.11 -14.76 -7.10
C PHE A 129 -8.79 -14.88 -7.86
N GLU A 130 -8.86 -15.49 -9.05
CA GLU A 130 -7.71 -15.63 -9.93
C GLU A 130 -7.34 -14.29 -10.57
N SER A 131 -6.04 -13.99 -10.64
CA SER A 131 -5.52 -12.83 -11.34
C SER A 131 -5.66 -12.99 -12.86
N ASP A 132 -5.80 -11.86 -13.57
CA ASP A 132 -5.80 -11.80 -15.02
C ASP A 132 -4.42 -12.03 -15.67
N GLY A 133 -3.41 -12.36 -14.88
CA GLY A 133 -2.02 -12.56 -15.32
C GLY A 133 -1.21 -11.27 -15.48
N ASN A 134 -1.82 -10.09 -15.41
CA ASN A 134 -1.12 -8.79 -15.44
C ASN A 134 -0.76 -8.29 -14.03
N THR A 135 -1.40 -8.84 -13.01
CA THR A 135 -1.27 -8.46 -11.61
C THR A 135 -0.70 -9.63 -10.82
N VAL A 136 0.31 -9.38 -9.98
CA VAL A 136 0.88 -10.43 -9.13
C VAL A 136 -0.09 -10.81 -7.99
N PRO A 137 -0.18 -12.13 -7.60
CA PRO A 137 -1.13 -12.60 -6.60
C PRO A 137 -0.65 -12.38 -5.15
N TYR A 138 0.07 -11.29 -4.89
CA TYR A 138 0.54 -10.86 -3.58
C TYR A 138 0.66 -9.34 -3.53
N ILE A 139 0.73 -8.76 -2.34
CA ILE A 139 0.95 -7.33 -2.14
C ILE A 139 2.46 -7.07 -2.21
N ILE A 140 2.85 -6.01 -2.91
CA ILE A 140 4.21 -5.48 -2.87
C ILE A 140 4.22 -4.30 -1.90
N VAL A 141 5.02 -4.39 -0.84
CA VAL A 141 5.27 -3.28 0.08
C VAL A 141 6.69 -2.79 -0.12
N GLU A 142 6.84 -1.59 -0.64
CA GLU A 142 8.14 -0.96 -0.84
C GLU A 142 8.43 0.07 0.26
N THR A 143 9.65 0.06 0.78
CA THR A 143 10.11 1.09 1.70
C THR A 143 11.26 1.86 1.09
N ILE A 144 11.09 3.17 0.94
CA ILE A 144 12.10 4.07 0.39
C ILE A 144 12.38 5.16 1.43
N VAL A 145 13.57 5.09 2.06
CA VAL A 145 13.97 5.97 3.17
C VAL A 145 15.22 6.80 2.86
N ALA A 146 15.64 6.84 1.58
CA ALA A 146 16.75 7.65 1.11
C ALA A 146 16.46 9.16 1.23
N TYR A 147 15.21 9.55 1.06
CA TYR A 147 14.75 10.93 1.03
C TYR A 147 13.62 11.16 2.01
N ARG A 148 13.50 12.39 2.53
CA ARG A 148 12.39 12.79 3.40
C ARG A 148 11.09 12.83 2.59
N PRO A 149 10.02 12.19 3.08
CA PRO A 149 8.71 12.21 2.41
C PRO A 149 7.96 13.53 2.73
N TYR A 150 8.50 14.67 2.34
CA TYR A 150 7.95 15.98 2.69
C TYR A 150 7.66 16.81 1.44
N PRO A 151 6.55 17.57 1.37
CA PRO A 151 5.49 17.78 2.39
C PRO A 151 4.57 16.58 2.61
N ILE A 152 3.92 16.56 3.80
CA ILE A 152 3.01 15.50 4.24
C ILE A 152 1.66 16.13 4.59
N ARG A 153 0.56 15.40 4.32
CA ARG A 153 -0.80 15.73 4.76
C ARG A 153 -1.46 14.51 5.39
N GLU A 154 -2.33 14.74 6.37
CA GLU A 154 -3.24 13.70 6.88
C GLU A 154 -4.40 13.56 5.90
N MET A 155 -4.63 12.33 5.40
CA MET A 155 -5.71 12.06 4.46
C MET A 155 -6.44 10.76 4.81
N GLU A 156 -7.73 10.72 4.50
CA GLU A 156 -8.57 9.53 4.68
C GLU A 156 -8.25 8.50 3.58
N ILE A 157 -8.12 7.24 4.00
CA ILE A 157 -7.98 6.08 3.13
C ILE A 157 -9.23 5.22 3.23
N SER A 158 -9.73 4.79 2.08
CA SER A 158 -10.84 3.87 1.94
C SER A 158 -10.52 2.79 0.91
N ASN A 159 -11.29 1.70 0.88
CA ASN A 159 -11.23 0.67 -0.17
C ASN A 159 -12.49 0.70 -1.04
N TYR A 160 -12.45 0.00 -2.17
CA TYR A 160 -13.58 -0.09 -3.10
C TYR A 160 -14.84 -0.66 -2.45
N ILE A 161 -14.71 -1.71 -1.62
CA ILE A 161 -15.84 -2.31 -0.90
C ILE A 161 -16.51 -1.27 0.00
N THR A 162 -15.75 -0.46 0.71
CA THR A 162 -16.32 0.57 1.60
C THR A 162 -17.07 1.64 0.81
N LYS A 163 -16.54 2.06 -0.35
CA LYS A 163 -17.22 3.03 -1.24
C LYS A 163 -18.54 2.44 -1.73
N TYR A 164 -18.51 1.25 -2.31
CA TYR A 164 -19.69 0.52 -2.76
C TYR A 164 -20.75 0.35 -1.67
N LEU A 165 -20.38 -0.11 -0.48
CA LEU A 165 -21.32 -0.29 0.63
C LEU A 165 -21.93 1.03 1.13
N LYS A 166 -21.18 2.14 1.12
CA LYS A 166 -21.70 3.49 1.44
C LYS A 166 -22.76 3.93 0.42
N GLU A 167 -22.48 3.80 -0.87
CA GLU A 167 -23.39 4.16 -1.96
C GLU A 167 -24.68 3.34 -1.94
N ASN A 168 -24.58 2.06 -1.56
CA ASN A 168 -25.72 1.16 -1.40
C ASN A 168 -26.36 1.18 -0.01
N SER A 169 -26.04 2.19 0.84
CA SER A 169 -26.62 2.38 2.18
C SER A 169 -26.41 1.21 3.15
N ARG A 170 -25.38 0.37 2.92
CA ARG A 170 -25.04 -0.82 3.74
C ARG A 170 -24.03 -0.49 4.84
N THR A 171 -24.33 0.54 5.62
CA THR A 171 -23.48 0.95 6.76
C THR A 171 -23.42 -0.09 7.89
N ASP A 172 -24.41 -0.99 7.96
CA ASP A 172 -24.44 -2.16 8.82
C ASP A 172 -23.23 -3.09 8.56
N LEU A 173 -22.94 -3.38 7.28
CA LEU A 173 -21.81 -4.23 6.87
C LEU A 173 -20.46 -3.53 7.10
N ILE A 174 -20.39 -2.23 6.88
CA ILE A 174 -19.17 -1.44 7.18
C ILE A 174 -18.81 -1.58 8.66
N LYS A 175 -19.79 -1.48 9.56
CA LYS A 175 -19.57 -1.65 11.00
C LYS A 175 -19.25 -3.10 11.35
N LYS A 176 -20.04 -4.07 10.81
CA LYS A 176 -19.88 -5.50 11.07
C LYS A 176 -18.47 -5.99 10.77
N TYR A 177 -17.89 -5.53 9.64
CA TYR A 177 -16.63 -6.00 9.11
C TYR A 177 -15.46 -5.01 9.29
N GLU A 178 -15.64 -3.98 10.12
CA GLU A 178 -14.59 -3.01 10.46
C GLU A 178 -14.00 -2.31 9.22
N LEU A 179 -14.83 -2.06 8.19
CA LEU A 179 -14.43 -1.46 6.92
C LEU A 179 -14.38 0.09 6.94
N SER A 180 -14.54 0.71 8.12
CA SER A 180 -14.52 2.18 8.23
C SER A 180 -13.21 2.74 7.70
N PRO A 181 -13.27 3.86 6.95
CA PRO A 181 -12.09 4.60 6.54
C PRO A 181 -11.22 5.00 7.74
N PHE A 182 -9.95 5.26 7.49
CA PHE A 182 -8.98 5.67 8.49
C PHE A 182 -8.07 6.77 7.94
N VAL A 183 -7.42 7.51 8.82
CA VAL A 183 -6.55 8.63 8.45
C VAL A 183 -5.10 8.25 8.69
N MET A 184 -4.22 8.55 7.71
CA MET A 184 -2.77 8.40 7.90
C MET A 184 -1.99 9.49 7.16
N PRO A 185 -0.70 9.69 7.53
CA PRO A 185 0.17 10.63 6.83
C PRO A 185 0.44 10.20 5.38
N ILE A 186 0.17 11.09 4.43
CA ILE A 186 0.37 10.88 3.00
C ILE A 186 1.34 11.92 2.46
N GLN A 187 2.28 11.50 1.62
CA GLN A 187 3.11 12.42 0.85
C GLN A 187 2.24 13.21 -0.14
N THR A 188 2.46 14.53 -0.25
CA THR A 188 1.64 15.35 -1.15
C THR A 188 1.77 14.93 -2.61
N MET A 189 0.72 15.20 -3.38
CA MET A 189 0.66 14.87 -4.82
C MET A 189 1.80 15.55 -5.59
N GLU A 190 2.06 16.82 -5.31
CA GLU A 190 3.12 17.60 -5.96
C GLU A 190 4.50 16.97 -5.73
N ARG A 191 4.76 16.52 -4.51
CA ARG A 191 6.01 15.84 -4.19
C ARG A 191 6.09 14.48 -4.88
N THR A 192 5.03 13.71 -4.90
CA THR A 192 4.98 12.42 -5.60
C THR A 192 5.21 12.58 -7.09
N PHE A 193 4.67 13.64 -7.70
CA PHE A 193 4.93 13.99 -9.10
C PHE A 193 6.41 14.32 -9.35
N ILE A 194 7.02 15.15 -8.49
CA ILE A 194 8.45 15.48 -8.58
C ILE A 194 9.31 14.23 -8.44
N ASP A 195 9.04 13.35 -7.49
CA ASP A 195 9.77 12.09 -7.32
C ASP A 195 9.70 11.20 -8.58
N LYS A 196 8.55 11.17 -9.26
CA LYS A 196 8.39 10.46 -10.54
C LYS A 196 9.19 11.10 -11.68
N LEU A 197 9.25 12.43 -11.75
CA LEU A 197 10.10 13.13 -12.73
C LEU A 197 11.57 12.80 -12.53
N PHE A 198 12.07 12.85 -11.29
CA PHE A 198 13.45 12.46 -10.99
C PHE A 198 13.74 11.01 -11.36
N ALA A 199 12.84 10.08 -11.03
CA ALA A 199 13.00 8.67 -11.40
C ALA A 199 13.10 8.47 -12.92
N ILE A 200 12.34 9.23 -13.73
CA ILE A 200 12.43 9.21 -15.19
C ILE A 200 13.78 9.75 -15.67
N CYS A 201 14.24 10.85 -15.08
CA CYS A 201 15.54 11.44 -15.42
C CYS A 201 16.70 10.50 -15.09
N ASP A 202 16.70 9.90 -13.90
CA ASP A 202 17.72 8.94 -13.46
C ASP A 202 17.74 7.71 -14.38
N TYR A 203 16.59 7.16 -14.72
CA TYR A 203 16.49 6.04 -15.68
C TYR A 203 17.07 6.39 -17.06
N HIS A 204 16.84 7.61 -17.54
CA HIS A 204 17.38 8.07 -18.82
C HIS A 204 18.90 8.22 -18.76
N LEU A 205 19.43 8.82 -17.71
CA LEU A 205 20.87 9.01 -17.50
C LEU A 205 21.60 7.66 -17.37
N GLU A 206 21.06 6.71 -16.62
CA GLU A 206 21.63 5.36 -16.49
C GLU A 206 21.64 4.63 -17.83
N LYS A 207 20.58 4.76 -18.62
CA LYS A 207 20.50 4.14 -19.95
C LYS A 207 21.50 4.73 -20.93
N GLU A 208 21.72 6.04 -20.91
CA GLU A 208 22.75 6.70 -21.70
C GLU A 208 24.16 6.27 -21.25
N TYR A 209 24.44 6.31 -19.93
CA TYR A 209 25.72 5.89 -19.41
C TYR A 209 26.09 4.47 -19.82
N ASN A 210 25.14 3.52 -19.70
CA ASN A 210 25.33 2.12 -20.10
C ASN A 210 25.47 1.95 -21.64
N ARG A 211 25.01 2.92 -22.45
CA ARG A 211 25.18 2.93 -23.91
C ARG A 211 26.58 3.37 -24.33
N TYR A 212 27.24 4.26 -23.56
CA TYR A 212 28.57 4.77 -23.86
C TYR A 212 29.70 3.99 -23.15
N SER A 213 29.37 3.12 -22.21
CA SER A 213 30.34 2.29 -21.48
C SER A 213 30.51 0.87 -22.07
N ARG A 214 29.90 0.59 -23.21
CA ARG A 214 30.10 -0.62 -24.04
C ARG A 214 30.88 -0.25 -25.31
#